data_fbc743919788f625ccf75f1263627431
#
_entry.id   fbc743919788f625ccf75f1263627431
#
_cell.length_a   1.000
_cell.length_b   1.000
_cell.length_c   1.000
_cell.angle_alpha   90.00
_cell.angle_beta   90.00
_cell.angle_gamma   90.00
#
_symmetry.space_group_name_H-M   'P 1'
#
loop_
_entity.id
_entity.type
_entity.pdbx_description
1 polymer ?
#
loop_
_entity_poly.entity_id
_entity_poly.type
_entity_poly.pdbx_seq_one_letter_code
_entity_poly.pdbx_strand_id
1 'polypeptide(L)'
;GSEQELRLDRFTRIRLAPQSNCPMLENRTYRAGTGTNVFVAVTGGIWDMDNQNQRGNFMQDPELAKSAPSKFDPDCFFGMSMRFCHVERLTVRGVTVRNPVNYGIEFGHVSYVTADDVTFDYRQGNPTLLNMDGLHFDGFCHHLRITNLRGTCYDDMIALNANDGTCSPEEGPISDVDIDGLYCDYCHSAVRLLSADAPVSRVTIRNVHGNF
;
A
#
# COMPACT_ATOMS: atom_id res chain seq x y z
N GLY A 1 -5.24 6.92 -15.55
CA GLY A 1 -5.65 6.24 -16.79
C GLY A 1 -4.60 5.25 -17.24
N SER A 2 -4.87 4.54 -18.33
CA SER A 2 -3.89 3.61 -18.93
C SER A 2 -2.76 4.36 -19.64
N GLU A 3 -1.61 3.70 -19.80
CA GLU A 3 -0.41 4.24 -20.47
C GLU A 3 0.05 5.58 -19.87
N GLN A 4 0.04 5.66 -18.54
CA GLN A 4 0.39 6.86 -17.82
C GLN A 4 1.62 6.62 -16.94
N GLU A 5 2.59 7.52 -17.02
CA GLU A 5 3.70 7.61 -16.09
C GLU A 5 3.66 8.96 -15.38
N LEU A 6 3.70 8.94 -14.05
CA LEU A 6 3.98 10.10 -13.23
C LEU A 6 5.43 9.99 -12.76
N ARG A 7 6.29 10.85 -13.29
CA ARG A 7 7.70 10.89 -12.93
C ARG A 7 8.04 12.16 -12.18
N LEU A 8 8.62 12.00 -11.01
CA LEU A 8 9.13 13.10 -10.19
C LEU A 8 10.64 12.92 -9.98
N ASP A 9 11.32 14.03 -9.79
CA ASP A 9 12.68 13.97 -9.27
C ASP A 9 12.67 13.30 -7.88
N ARG A 10 13.68 12.48 -7.56
CA ARG A 10 13.75 11.70 -6.33
C ARG A 10 13.48 12.51 -5.06
N PHE A 11 13.94 13.75 -5.04
CA PHE A 11 13.81 14.64 -3.88
C PHE A 11 12.67 15.66 -3.97
N THR A 12 11.85 15.59 -5.02
CA THR A 12 10.64 16.41 -5.11
C THR A 12 9.67 15.98 -4.02
N ARG A 13 9.33 16.89 -3.10
CA ARG A 13 8.37 16.62 -2.04
C ARG A 13 6.97 17.09 -2.42
N ILE A 14 6.03 16.18 -2.41
CA ILE A 14 4.60 16.45 -2.46
C ILE A 14 4.06 16.26 -1.05
N ARG A 15 3.40 17.26 -0.51
CA ARG A 15 2.75 17.20 0.79
C ARG A 15 1.25 17.39 0.64
N LEU A 16 0.48 16.50 1.26
CA LEU A 16 -0.96 16.62 1.29
C LEU A 16 -1.36 17.86 2.13
N ALA A 17 -2.28 18.65 1.61
CA ALA A 17 -2.77 19.82 2.34
C ALA A 17 -3.54 19.39 3.61
N PRO A 18 -3.49 20.17 4.68
CA PRO A 18 -4.22 19.86 5.91
C PRO A 18 -5.71 19.62 5.65
N GLN A 19 -6.26 18.62 6.33
CA GLN A 19 -7.69 18.22 6.27
C GLN A 19 -8.21 17.83 4.88
N SER A 20 -7.33 17.48 3.94
CA SER A 20 -7.75 16.96 2.63
C SER A 20 -8.44 15.61 2.75
N ASN A 21 -7.99 14.76 3.67
CA ASN A 21 -8.59 13.46 3.98
C ASN A 21 -8.88 12.62 2.71
N CYS A 22 -7.88 12.50 1.84
CA CYS A 22 -7.96 11.72 0.62
C CYS A 22 -6.61 11.06 0.31
N PRO A 23 -6.56 9.99 -0.48
CA PRO A 23 -5.30 9.48 -1.01
C PRO A 23 -4.58 10.57 -1.82
N MET A 24 -3.25 10.59 -1.74
CA MET A 24 -2.43 11.52 -2.53
C MET A 24 -2.43 11.15 -4.01
N LEU A 25 -2.57 9.86 -4.30
CA LEU A 25 -2.62 9.33 -5.66
C LEU A 25 -3.48 8.06 -5.71
N GLU A 26 -4.33 7.99 -6.72
CA GLU A 26 -5.07 6.78 -7.06
C GLU A 26 -5.27 6.67 -8.59
N ASN A 27 -5.44 5.46 -9.10
CA ASN A 27 -5.71 5.28 -10.51
C ASN A 27 -7.22 5.45 -10.81
N ARG A 28 -7.54 5.74 -12.07
CA ARG A 28 -8.92 6.06 -12.47
C ARG A 28 -9.91 4.91 -12.25
N THR A 29 -9.45 3.67 -12.41
CA THR A 29 -10.29 2.47 -12.30
C THR A 29 -10.16 1.76 -10.97
N TYR A 30 -9.78 2.48 -9.90
CA TYR A 30 -9.66 1.85 -8.59
C TYR A 30 -11.00 1.32 -8.03
N ARG A 31 -12.12 1.76 -8.58
CA ARG A 31 -13.45 1.27 -8.21
C ARG A 31 -13.79 -0.01 -8.95
N ALA A 32 -14.33 -0.99 -8.24
CA ALA A 32 -14.80 -2.23 -8.84
C ALA A 32 -15.79 -1.97 -9.99
N GLY A 33 -15.68 -2.74 -11.08
CA GLY A 33 -16.58 -2.65 -12.24
C GLY A 33 -16.33 -1.47 -13.17
N THR A 34 -15.32 -0.64 -12.95
CA THR A 34 -15.00 0.52 -13.81
C THR A 34 -13.98 0.20 -14.92
N GLY A 35 -13.58 -1.08 -15.03
CA GLY A 35 -12.61 -1.56 -16.01
C GLY A 35 -11.21 -1.71 -15.41
N THR A 36 -10.21 -1.88 -16.26
CA THR A 36 -8.82 -2.07 -15.88
C THR A 36 -7.93 -1.01 -16.52
N ASN A 37 -7.02 -0.42 -15.74
CA ASN A 37 -5.95 0.38 -16.31
C ASN A 37 -4.78 -0.52 -16.73
N VAL A 38 -4.12 -0.18 -17.80
CA VAL A 38 -2.96 -0.91 -18.32
C VAL A 38 -1.76 0.02 -18.42
N PHE A 39 -0.58 -0.43 -17.97
CA PHE A 39 0.66 0.34 -17.96
C PHE A 39 0.56 1.65 -17.16
N VAL A 40 0.55 1.53 -15.84
CA VAL A 40 0.64 2.66 -14.94
C VAL A 40 2.01 2.65 -14.25
N ALA A 41 2.66 3.81 -14.20
CA ALA A 41 3.94 3.95 -13.51
C ALA A 41 3.98 5.20 -12.62
N VAL A 42 4.59 5.04 -11.44
CA VAL A 42 4.91 6.14 -10.52
C VAL A 42 6.39 6.03 -10.16
N THR A 43 7.14 7.07 -10.47
CA THR A 43 8.59 7.08 -10.28
C THR A 43 9.03 8.31 -9.51
N GLY A 44 9.80 8.10 -8.44
CA GLY A 44 10.41 9.15 -7.64
C GLY A 44 9.46 9.91 -6.72
N GLY A 45 9.99 10.96 -6.10
CA GLY A 45 9.28 11.82 -5.18
C GLY A 45 9.23 11.35 -3.74
N ILE A 46 9.07 12.31 -2.84
CA ILE A 46 8.77 12.13 -1.42
C ILE A 46 7.31 12.49 -1.22
N TRP A 47 6.50 11.49 -0.93
CA TRP A 47 5.05 11.57 -0.79
C TRP A 47 4.71 11.66 0.69
N ASP A 48 4.53 12.89 1.18
CA ASP A 48 4.29 13.20 2.58
C ASP A 48 2.80 13.43 2.83
N MET A 49 2.16 12.47 3.47
CA MET A 49 0.74 12.56 3.74
C MET A 49 0.37 13.56 4.83
N ASP A 50 1.36 14.04 5.60
CA ASP A 50 1.09 15.01 6.68
C ASP A 50 0.03 14.51 7.66
N ASN A 51 0.17 13.27 8.11
CA ASN A 51 -0.88 12.54 8.83
C ASN A 51 -1.41 13.25 10.06
N GLN A 52 -0.59 14.08 10.74
CA GLN A 52 -1.03 14.84 11.92
C GLN A 52 -2.12 15.86 11.61
N ASN A 53 -2.24 16.27 10.37
CA ASN A 53 -3.23 17.24 9.90
C ASN A 53 -4.36 16.59 9.07
N GLN A 54 -4.44 15.25 9.07
CA GLN A 54 -5.52 14.50 8.44
C GLN A 54 -6.43 13.86 9.51
N ARG A 55 -7.58 13.31 9.10
CA ARG A 55 -8.36 12.43 9.97
C ARG A 55 -7.51 11.28 10.49
N GLY A 56 -7.70 10.90 11.74
CA GLY A 56 -7.02 9.78 12.35
C GLY A 56 -7.41 8.43 11.72
N ASN A 57 -6.56 7.43 11.95
CA ASN A 57 -6.80 6.07 11.55
C ASN A 57 -8.05 5.51 12.25
N PHE A 58 -9.15 5.37 11.54
CA PHE A 58 -10.43 4.90 12.09
C PHE A 58 -10.36 3.42 12.50
N MET A 59 -9.43 2.62 11.97
CA MET A 59 -9.20 1.24 12.42
C MET A 59 -8.74 1.17 13.88
N GLN A 60 -8.27 2.27 14.43
CA GLN A 60 -7.93 2.40 15.84
C GLN A 60 -9.13 2.80 16.73
N ASP A 61 -10.28 3.08 16.12
CA ASP A 61 -11.55 3.27 16.83
C ASP A 61 -12.38 1.98 16.72
N PRO A 62 -12.57 1.23 17.83
CA PRO A 62 -13.26 -0.06 17.78
C PRO A 62 -14.72 0.02 17.30
N GLU A 63 -15.39 1.15 17.48
CA GLU A 63 -16.77 1.31 17.04
C GLU A 63 -16.85 1.64 15.54
N LEU A 64 -15.95 2.48 15.04
CA LEU A 64 -15.85 2.78 13.61
C LEU A 64 -15.34 1.57 12.82
N ALA A 65 -14.37 0.84 13.34
CA ALA A 65 -13.82 -0.34 12.70
C ALA A 65 -14.87 -1.44 12.46
N LYS A 66 -15.84 -1.61 13.36
CA LYS A 66 -16.92 -2.61 13.22
C LYS A 66 -17.87 -2.35 12.05
N SER A 67 -18.02 -1.12 11.65
CA SER A 67 -18.91 -0.68 10.57
C SER A 67 -18.16 -0.15 9.37
N ALA A 68 -16.87 -0.43 9.30
CA ALA A 68 -16.02 0.08 8.24
C ALA A 68 -16.51 -0.40 6.86
N PRO A 69 -16.72 0.51 5.92
CA PRO A 69 -16.93 0.14 4.54
C PRO A 69 -15.63 -0.46 3.95
N SER A 70 -15.72 -0.98 2.75
CA SER A 70 -14.52 -1.47 2.04
C SER A 70 -13.45 -0.39 1.91
N LYS A 71 -12.18 -0.76 2.04
CA LYS A 71 -11.02 0.10 1.80
C LYS A 71 -11.04 0.74 0.40
N PHE A 72 -11.74 0.10 -0.55
CA PHE A 72 -11.92 0.59 -1.91
C PHE A 72 -13.21 1.41 -2.10
N ASP A 73 -13.92 1.71 -1.01
CA ASP A 73 -15.03 2.65 -1.06
C ASP A 73 -14.50 4.08 -1.32
N PRO A 74 -14.89 4.70 -2.45
CA PRO A 74 -14.44 6.04 -2.80
C PRO A 74 -14.86 7.13 -1.83
N ASP A 75 -15.94 6.90 -1.11
CA ASP A 75 -16.50 7.88 -0.19
C ASP A 75 -15.90 7.73 1.22
N CYS A 76 -14.99 6.75 1.41
CA CYS A 76 -14.33 6.50 2.66
C CYS A 76 -12.83 6.83 2.60
N PHE A 77 -12.38 7.65 3.55
CA PHE A 77 -10.96 7.92 3.74
C PHE A 77 -10.34 6.92 4.72
N PHE A 78 -9.51 6.02 4.22
CA PHE A 78 -8.80 5.03 5.02
C PHE A 78 -7.39 5.45 5.44
N GLY A 79 -6.82 6.49 4.86
CA GLY A 79 -5.54 7.02 5.27
C GLY A 79 -4.31 6.47 4.53
N MET A 80 -4.49 5.76 3.41
CA MET A 80 -3.38 5.35 2.55
C MET A 80 -2.83 6.53 1.77
N SER A 81 -1.49 6.57 1.59
CA SER A 81 -0.88 7.62 0.76
C SER A 81 -1.19 7.42 -0.71
N MET A 82 -1.12 6.17 -1.18
CA MET A 82 -1.47 5.81 -2.55
C MET A 82 -2.34 4.56 -2.54
N ARG A 83 -3.24 4.46 -3.50
CA ARG A 83 -3.98 3.21 -3.72
C ARG A 83 -4.20 2.93 -5.20
N PHE A 84 -3.99 1.67 -5.55
CA PHE A 84 -4.14 1.17 -6.92
C PHE A 84 -5.05 -0.05 -6.92
N CYS A 85 -6.09 -0.01 -7.76
CA CYS A 85 -6.96 -1.17 -7.92
C CYS A 85 -7.31 -1.36 -9.40
N HIS A 86 -7.44 -2.62 -9.83
CA HIS A 86 -7.71 -2.98 -11.22
C HIS A 86 -6.64 -2.40 -12.17
N VAL A 87 -5.38 -2.73 -11.93
CA VAL A 87 -4.26 -2.33 -12.80
C VAL A 87 -3.50 -3.55 -13.29
N GLU A 88 -3.38 -3.67 -14.59
CA GLU A 88 -2.44 -4.59 -15.23
C GLU A 88 -1.14 -3.85 -15.58
N ARG A 89 0.02 -4.37 -15.15
CA ARG A 89 1.35 -3.79 -15.34
C ARG A 89 1.53 -2.45 -14.62
N LEU A 90 1.73 -2.55 -13.32
CA LEU A 90 1.98 -1.40 -12.44
C LEU A 90 3.46 -1.35 -12.06
N THR A 91 4.05 -0.17 -12.15
CA THR A 91 5.41 0.10 -11.65
C THR A 91 5.38 1.21 -10.60
N VAL A 92 5.98 0.94 -9.42
CA VAL A 92 6.27 1.95 -8.40
C VAL A 92 7.76 1.88 -8.11
N ARG A 93 8.51 2.94 -8.39
CA ARG A 93 9.97 2.91 -8.27
C ARG A 93 10.58 4.19 -7.71
N GLY A 94 11.57 4.04 -6.82
CA GLY A 94 12.34 5.18 -6.27
C GLY A 94 11.49 6.14 -5.44
N VAL A 95 10.39 5.68 -4.89
CA VAL A 95 9.40 6.46 -4.15
C VAL A 95 9.75 6.46 -2.68
N THR A 96 9.63 7.61 -2.00
CA THR A 96 9.62 7.69 -0.55
C THR A 96 8.21 8.01 -0.07
N VAL A 97 7.63 7.11 0.73
CA VAL A 97 6.37 7.34 1.42
C VAL A 97 6.65 7.86 2.82
N ARG A 98 6.02 8.95 3.20
CA ARG A 98 6.23 9.58 4.51
C ARG A 98 4.92 9.77 5.26
N ASN A 99 4.92 9.33 6.52
CA ASN A 99 3.84 9.55 7.50
C ASN A 99 2.43 9.36 6.92
N PRO A 100 2.07 8.16 6.42
CA PRO A 100 0.68 7.87 6.09
C PRO A 100 -0.17 7.84 7.37
N VAL A 101 -1.49 7.93 7.24
CA VAL A 101 -2.38 7.72 8.39
C VAL A 101 -2.54 6.23 8.68
N ASN A 102 -2.62 5.43 7.62
CA ASN A 102 -2.72 3.98 7.67
C ASN A 102 -1.61 3.37 6.78
N TYR A 103 -1.93 2.60 5.75
CA TYR A 103 -0.92 1.99 4.87
C TYR A 103 -0.19 3.02 3.99
N GLY A 104 1.04 2.70 3.63
CA GLY A 104 1.79 3.51 2.66
C GLY A 104 1.18 3.43 1.27
N ILE A 105 1.18 2.23 0.69
CA ILE A 105 0.62 1.98 -0.63
C ILE A 105 -0.26 0.75 -0.58
N GLU A 106 -1.50 0.89 -1.00
CA GLU A 106 -2.47 -0.20 -1.08
C GLU A 106 -2.70 -0.63 -2.52
N PHE A 107 -2.82 -1.94 -2.70
CA PHE A 107 -3.04 -2.60 -3.98
C PHE A 107 -4.19 -3.60 -3.87
N GLY A 108 -5.12 -3.57 -4.82
CA GLY A 108 -6.17 -4.58 -4.95
C GLY A 108 -6.37 -4.95 -6.41
N HIS A 109 -6.55 -6.24 -6.71
CA HIS A 109 -6.78 -6.72 -8.07
C HIS A 109 -5.74 -6.17 -9.06
N VAL A 110 -4.46 -6.30 -8.72
CA VAL A 110 -3.34 -5.84 -9.56
C VAL A 110 -2.50 -7.01 -10.07
N SER A 111 -1.94 -6.86 -11.25
CA SER A 111 -1.09 -7.88 -11.83
C SER A 111 0.15 -7.33 -12.54
N TYR A 112 1.21 -8.14 -12.61
CA TYR A 112 2.50 -7.76 -13.20
C TYR A 112 3.04 -6.48 -12.55
N VAL A 113 3.15 -6.50 -11.22
CA VAL A 113 3.60 -5.36 -10.43
C VAL A 113 5.11 -5.39 -10.27
N THR A 114 5.76 -4.26 -10.44
CA THR A 114 7.13 -4.01 -10.00
C THR A 114 7.14 -2.90 -8.96
N ALA A 115 7.47 -3.22 -7.71
CA ALA A 115 7.77 -2.27 -6.65
C ALA A 115 9.27 -2.36 -6.34
N ASP A 116 10.03 -1.30 -6.64
CA ASP A 116 11.48 -1.32 -6.52
C ASP A 116 12.02 -0.02 -5.92
N ASP A 117 13.01 -0.13 -5.03
CA ASP A 117 13.64 1.03 -4.37
C ASP A 117 12.61 1.95 -3.68
N VAL A 118 11.71 1.35 -2.88
CA VAL A 118 10.72 2.11 -2.09
C VAL A 118 11.24 2.31 -0.67
N THR A 119 11.12 3.53 -0.18
CA THR A 119 11.54 3.92 1.17
C THR A 119 10.33 4.30 2.02
N PHE A 120 10.22 3.74 3.21
CA PHE A 120 9.22 4.09 4.21
C PHE A 120 9.86 4.97 5.29
N ASP A 121 9.48 6.25 5.33
CA ASP A 121 9.96 7.25 6.29
C ASP A 121 8.82 7.64 7.24
N TYR A 122 8.39 6.68 8.08
CA TYR A 122 7.31 6.87 9.03
C TYR A 122 7.87 7.30 10.37
N ARG A 123 7.44 8.41 10.88
CA ARG A 123 7.93 9.04 12.11
C ARG A 123 6.83 9.32 13.12
N GLN A 124 5.61 9.38 12.65
CA GLN A 124 4.45 9.81 13.42
C GLN A 124 3.24 8.98 13.04
N GLY A 125 2.40 8.64 14.02
CA GLY A 125 1.11 8.02 13.81
C GLY A 125 -0.03 9.02 14.01
N ASN A 126 -1.24 8.67 13.62
CA ASN A 126 -2.42 9.46 13.89
C ASN A 126 -3.64 8.55 14.14
N PRO A 127 -4.09 8.37 15.39
CA PRO A 127 -3.54 8.98 16.61
C PRO A 127 -2.25 8.31 17.12
N THR A 128 -1.97 7.08 16.74
CA THR A 128 -0.83 6.30 17.22
C THR A 128 -0.09 5.62 16.06
N LEU A 129 1.05 5.00 16.36
CA LEU A 129 1.86 4.24 15.40
C LEU A 129 1.32 2.81 15.26
N LEU A 130 0.14 2.64 14.64
CA LEU A 130 -0.49 1.33 14.42
C LEU A 130 -1.09 1.26 13.02
N ASN A 131 -1.20 0.04 12.47
CA ASN A 131 -1.74 -0.23 11.13
C ASN A 131 -1.03 0.57 10.02
N MET A 132 0.26 0.78 10.15
CA MET A 132 1.04 1.57 9.21
C MET A 132 1.95 0.66 8.40
N ASP A 133 1.34 -0.19 7.57
CA ASP A 133 2.07 -1.07 6.64
C ASP A 133 2.87 -0.28 5.61
N GLY A 134 3.88 -0.89 5.06
CA GLY A 134 4.60 -0.37 3.91
C GLY A 134 3.80 -0.55 2.62
N LEU A 135 3.85 -1.75 2.05
CA LEU A 135 3.04 -2.16 0.90
C LEU A 135 1.95 -3.13 1.38
N HIS A 136 0.70 -2.82 1.08
CA HIS A 136 -0.44 -3.63 1.45
C HIS A 136 -1.14 -4.16 0.20
N PHE A 137 -1.14 -5.47 0.00
CA PHE A 137 -1.78 -6.14 -1.13
C PHE A 137 -3.04 -6.85 -0.63
N ASP A 138 -4.18 -6.44 -1.16
CA ASP A 138 -5.46 -7.14 -1.02
C ASP A 138 -5.62 -8.20 -2.12
N GLY A 139 -6.76 -8.85 -2.20
CA GLY A 139 -6.96 -10.01 -3.06
C GLY A 139 -6.85 -9.77 -4.56
N PHE A 140 -6.84 -10.87 -5.30
CA PHE A 140 -6.70 -10.95 -6.75
C PHE A 140 -5.39 -10.35 -7.29
N CYS A 141 -4.33 -10.33 -6.47
CA CYS A 141 -3.01 -9.83 -6.88
C CYS A 141 -2.10 -10.98 -7.33
N HIS A 142 -1.42 -10.81 -8.46
CA HIS A 142 -0.48 -11.83 -8.94
C HIS A 142 0.67 -11.29 -9.80
N HIS A 143 1.75 -12.09 -9.90
CA HIS A 143 2.99 -11.71 -10.59
C HIS A 143 3.58 -10.42 -10.00
N LEU A 144 3.86 -10.48 -8.70
CA LEU A 144 4.40 -9.37 -7.93
C LEU A 144 5.92 -9.51 -7.80
N ARG A 145 6.66 -8.55 -8.29
CA ARG A 145 8.10 -8.40 -8.07
C ARG A 145 8.37 -7.22 -7.16
N ILE A 146 8.85 -7.49 -5.96
CA ILE A 146 9.06 -6.50 -4.91
C ILE A 146 10.54 -6.54 -4.52
N THR A 147 11.28 -5.45 -4.75
CA THR A 147 12.73 -5.42 -4.54
C THR A 147 13.19 -4.15 -3.83
N ASN A 148 14.24 -4.27 -3.01
CA ASN A 148 14.95 -3.13 -2.41
C ASN A 148 14.05 -2.20 -1.59
N LEU A 149 13.21 -2.74 -0.73
CA LEU A 149 12.44 -1.95 0.23
C LEU A 149 13.29 -1.61 1.44
N ARG A 150 13.11 -0.40 1.98
CA ARG A 150 13.85 0.03 3.18
C ARG A 150 13.10 1.00 4.05
N GLY A 151 13.54 1.14 5.30
CA GLY A 151 13.11 2.18 6.22
C GLY A 151 12.30 1.66 7.40
N THR A 152 11.38 2.46 7.88
CA THR A 152 10.56 2.19 9.06
C THR A 152 9.08 2.25 8.72
N CYS A 153 8.34 1.22 9.10
CA CYS A 153 6.88 1.22 9.17
C CYS A 153 6.44 0.68 10.54
N TYR A 154 5.19 0.86 10.90
CA TYR A 154 4.70 0.46 12.24
C TYR A 154 3.58 -0.56 12.15
N ASP A 155 3.71 -1.45 11.19
CA ASP A 155 3.04 -2.73 11.06
C ASP A 155 3.89 -3.60 10.10
N ASP A 156 3.30 -4.26 9.12
CA ASP A 156 4.01 -5.12 8.17
C ASP A 156 4.73 -4.31 7.09
N MET A 157 6.01 -4.62 6.80
CA MET A 157 6.68 -3.98 5.68
C MET A 157 5.99 -4.35 4.36
N ILE A 158 5.55 -5.59 4.25
CA ILE A 158 4.70 -6.09 3.17
C ILE A 158 3.57 -6.92 3.78
N ALA A 159 2.32 -6.56 3.54
CA ALA A 159 1.16 -7.37 3.86
C ALA A 159 0.59 -7.99 2.57
N LEU A 160 0.45 -9.32 2.55
CA LEU A 160 -0.24 -10.08 1.51
C LEU A 160 -1.56 -10.60 2.10
N ASN A 161 -2.60 -9.78 2.00
CA ASN A 161 -3.90 -10.03 2.60
C ASN A 161 -4.89 -10.52 1.54
N ALA A 162 -4.94 -11.82 1.32
CA ALA A 162 -5.87 -12.41 0.37
C ALA A 162 -7.34 -12.26 0.81
N ASN A 163 -7.55 -12.22 2.13
CA ASN A 163 -8.87 -12.05 2.73
C ASN A 163 -8.70 -11.58 4.17
N ASP A 164 -9.07 -10.36 4.49
CA ASP A 164 -9.07 -9.79 5.84
C ASP A 164 -10.45 -9.31 6.32
N GLY A 165 -11.50 -9.54 5.51
CA GLY A 165 -12.87 -9.15 5.83
C GLY A 165 -13.19 -7.67 5.61
N THR A 166 -12.24 -6.86 5.13
CA THR A 166 -12.43 -5.41 4.95
C THR A 166 -12.14 -4.92 3.54
N CYS A 167 -11.71 -5.79 2.64
CA CYS A 167 -11.32 -5.42 1.28
C CYS A 167 -12.30 -5.90 0.19
N SER A 168 -13.52 -6.28 0.56
CA SER A 168 -14.54 -6.63 -0.44
C SER A 168 -14.82 -5.42 -1.37
N PRO A 169 -14.90 -5.61 -2.69
CA PRO A 169 -14.92 -6.88 -3.42
C PRO A 169 -13.53 -7.47 -3.76
N GLU A 170 -12.46 -6.92 -3.23
CA GLU A 170 -11.08 -7.29 -3.56
C GLU A 170 -10.52 -8.40 -2.63
N GLU A 171 -11.38 -9.32 -2.18
CA GLU A 171 -10.98 -10.54 -1.46
C GLU A 171 -10.81 -11.70 -2.43
N GLY A 172 -9.60 -12.28 -2.49
CA GLY A 172 -9.32 -13.38 -3.41
C GLY A 172 -7.86 -13.81 -3.39
N PRO A 173 -7.48 -14.78 -4.23
CA PRO A 173 -6.13 -15.35 -4.20
C PRO A 173 -5.03 -14.34 -4.53
N ILE A 174 -3.89 -14.50 -3.83
CA ILE A 174 -2.62 -13.82 -4.15
C ILE A 174 -1.61 -14.88 -4.57
N SER A 175 -0.89 -14.64 -5.66
CA SER A 175 0.07 -15.64 -6.15
C SER A 175 1.25 -15.08 -6.95
N ASP A 176 2.28 -15.92 -7.12
CA ASP A 176 3.45 -15.60 -7.94
C ASP A 176 4.17 -14.34 -7.45
N VAL A 177 4.59 -14.37 -6.18
CA VAL A 177 5.21 -13.24 -5.49
C VAL A 177 6.71 -13.49 -5.29
N ASP A 178 7.54 -12.59 -5.79
CA ASP A 178 8.99 -12.60 -5.62
C ASP A 178 9.43 -11.35 -4.85
N ILE A 179 9.93 -11.56 -3.63
CA ILE A 179 10.38 -10.52 -2.70
C ILE A 179 11.89 -10.69 -2.48
N ASP A 180 12.66 -9.63 -2.74
CA ASP A 180 14.12 -9.67 -2.61
C ASP A 180 14.68 -8.33 -2.11
N GLY A 181 15.36 -8.36 -0.96
CA GLY A 181 15.99 -7.18 -0.38
C GLY A 181 15.04 -6.32 0.45
N LEU A 182 14.73 -6.76 1.66
CA LEU A 182 14.03 -5.98 2.68
C LEU A 182 15.03 -5.52 3.73
N TYR A 183 15.11 -4.22 3.96
CA TYR A 183 16.03 -3.59 4.90
C TYR A 183 15.24 -2.71 5.87
N CYS A 184 14.84 -3.28 7.00
CA CYS A 184 13.95 -2.63 7.95
C CYS A 184 14.72 -2.07 9.15
N ASP A 185 14.57 -0.77 9.41
CA ASP A 185 15.06 -0.18 10.66
C ASP A 185 14.16 -0.56 11.84
N TYR A 186 12.84 -0.60 11.61
CA TYR A 186 11.82 -1.08 12.53
C TYR A 186 10.51 -1.39 11.79
N CYS A 187 9.95 -2.59 12.01
CA CYS A 187 8.58 -2.97 11.64
C CYS A 187 8.10 -4.14 12.51
N HIS A 188 6.79 -4.39 12.58
CA HIS A 188 6.27 -5.52 13.34
C HIS A 188 6.57 -6.84 12.65
N SER A 189 6.45 -6.90 11.33
CA SER A 189 6.90 -8.04 10.55
C SER A 189 7.50 -7.63 9.20
N ALA A 190 8.35 -8.48 8.66
CA ALA A 190 8.89 -8.27 7.32
C ALA A 190 7.82 -8.51 6.26
N VAL A 191 7.14 -9.65 6.36
CA VAL A 191 6.08 -10.06 5.43
C VAL A 191 4.98 -10.79 6.21
N ARG A 192 3.77 -10.30 6.09
CA ARG A 192 2.57 -10.95 6.59
C ARG A 192 1.88 -11.70 5.46
N LEU A 193 1.45 -12.94 5.74
CA LEU A 193 0.63 -13.75 4.84
C LEU A 193 -0.71 -14.01 5.53
N LEU A 194 -1.77 -13.33 5.10
CA LEU A 194 -3.12 -13.56 5.61
C LEU A 194 -3.95 -14.31 4.56
N SER A 195 -4.33 -15.51 4.92
CA SER A 195 -5.04 -16.47 4.06
C SER A 195 -6.10 -17.18 4.88
N ALA A 196 -7.27 -16.58 5.05
CA ALA A 196 -8.40 -17.22 5.71
C ALA A 196 -9.18 -18.12 4.74
N ASP A 197 -9.94 -17.53 3.83
CA ASP A 197 -10.75 -18.24 2.84
C ASP A 197 -10.17 -18.20 1.41
N ALA A 198 -9.19 -17.35 1.16
CA ALA A 198 -8.52 -17.25 -0.13
C ALA A 198 -7.02 -17.54 0.00
N PRO A 199 -6.41 -18.31 -0.93
CA PRO A 199 -5.03 -18.75 -0.80
C PRO A 199 -4.02 -17.66 -1.13
N VAL A 200 -2.90 -17.67 -0.40
CA VAL A 200 -1.64 -17.03 -0.78
C VAL A 200 -0.67 -18.14 -1.20
N SER A 201 -0.12 -18.08 -2.41
CA SER A 201 0.65 -19.19 -2.97
C SER A 201 1.82 -18.75 -3.86
N ARG A 202 2.82 -19.63 -4.01
CA ARG A 202 4.02 -19.40 -4.83
C ARG A 202 4.74 -18.10 -4.46
N VAL A 203 5.02 -17.95 -3.16
CA VAL A 203 5.74 -16.80 -2.60
C VAL A 203 7.20 -17.19 -2.36
N THR A 204 8.12 -16.39 -2.88
CA THR A 204 9.55 -16.48 -2.61
C THR A 204 10.01 -15.22 -1.89
N ILE A 205 10.72 -15.39 -0.77
CA ILE A 205 11.23 -14.27 0.04
C ILE A 205 12.72 -14.50 0.25
N ARG A 206 13.54 -13.49 -0.09
CA ARG A 206 15.00 -13.54 0.02
C ARG A 206 15.56 -12.24 0.60
N ASN A 207 16.72 -12.33 1.22
CA ASN A 207 17.52 -11.19 1.67
C ASN A 207 16.72 -10.23 2.58
N VAL A 208 16.27 -10.76 3.72
CA VAL A 208 15.55 -9.99 4.75
C VAL A 208 16.52 -9.62 5.86
N HIS A 209 16.65 -8.33 6.13
CA HIS A 209 17.57 -7.77 7.12
C HIS A 209 16.87 -6.69 7.93
N GLY A 210 17.05 -6.70 9.26
CA GLY A 210 16.55 -5.60 10.08
C GLY A 210 16.02 -6.00 11.45
N ASN A 211 15.26 -5.09 12.04
CA ASN A 211 14.61 -5.24 13.33
C ASN A 211 13.09 -5.43 13.13
N PHE A 212 12.57 -6.53 13.69
CA PHE A 212 11.17 -6.94 13.58
C PHE A 212 10.61 -7.30 14.94
#